data_fb1b8a6d7b52af0adfc8824c5ee16b16
#
_entry.id   fb1b8a6d7b52af0adfc8824c5ee16b16
#
_cell.length_a   1.000
_cell.length_b   1.000
_cell.length_c   1.000
_cell.angle_alpha   90.00
_cell.angle_beta   90.00
_cell.angle_gamma   90.00
#
_symmetry.space_group_name_H-M   'P 1'
#
loop_
_entity.id
_entity.type
_entity.pdbx_description
1 polymer ?
#
loop_
_entity_poly.entity_id
_entity_poly.type
_entity_poly.pdbx_seq_one_letter_code
_entity_poly.pdbx_strand_id
1 'polypeptide(L)'
;IENGSNLENTPATFSLIEEFNYEFKNTSSESFSMGEVWSNTNSILPYVQEGRLDACFDFDLASDILNSVNSGSSVGIKQQIETIQESYPALQYGTFLTNHDMDRVYNKLGYNNEKMKLAASIYLTLPGIPFIYYGEEIGMIGTGAHENIRRPMQWSSSVNAGFSNSAPWRSVANNYITNNVETTLSDTNSLINHYKKLI
;
A
#
# COMPACT_ATOMS: atom_id res chain seq x y z
N ILE A 1 -1.53 19.82 18.76
CA ILE A 1 -1.42 18.92 19.93
C ILE A 1 -2.23 19.56 21.03
N GLU A 2 -3.44 19.10 21.23
CA GLU A 2 -4.29 19.58 22.33
C GLU A 2 -3.84 18.93 23.66
N ASN A 3 -3.41 19.77 24.59
CA ASN A 3 -3.06 19.37 25.98
C ASN A 3 -1.97 18.27 26.10
N GLY A 4 -1.17 18.03 25.07
CA GLY A 4 -0.03 17.13 25.11
C GLY A 4 -0.33 15.63 25.17
N SER A 5 -1.62 15.22 25.17
CA SER A 5 -2.03 13.82 25.33
C SER A 5 -2.75 13.22 24.13
N ASN A 6 -3.41 14.03 23.29
CA ASN A 6 -4.07 13.58 22.06
C ASN A 6 -3.34 14.12 20.85
N LEU A 7 -2.84 13.22 19.99
CA LEU A 7 -2.06 13.55 18.80
C LEU A 7 -2.87 13.41 17.51
N GLU A 8 -4.04 12.79 17.56
CA GLU A 8 -4.88 12.46 16.41
C GLU A 8 -6.37 12.64 16.73
N ASN A 9 -7.18 12.76 15.70
CA ASN A 9 -8.65 12.81 15.77
C ASN A 9 -9.21 13.93 16.65
N THR A 10 -8.48 15.05 16.77
CA THR A 10 -8.94 16.22 17.55
C THR A 10 -9.39 17.35 16.64
N PRO A 11 -10.27 18.27 17.12
CA PRO A 11 -10.64 19.46 16.35
C PRO A 11 -9.42 20.27 15.89
N ALA A 12 -8.38 20.41 16.73
CA ALA A 12 -7.15 21.12 16.37
C ALA A 12 -6.36 20.40 15.26
N THR A 13 -6.34 19.06 15.25
CA THR A 13 -5.76 18.28 14.18
C THR A 13 -6.46 18.55 12.86
N PHE A 14 -7.79 18.53 12.85
CA PHE A 14 -8.59 18.78 11.66
C PHE A 14 -8.43 20.20 11.14
N SER A 15 -8.46 21.23 12.02
CA SER A 15 -8.22 22.60 11.63
C SER A 15 -6.82 22.83 11.03
N LEU A 16 -5.80 22.17 11.57
CA LEU A 16 -4.45 22.23 11.00
C LEU A 16 -4.39 21.62 9.59
N ILE A 17 -5.08 20.50 9.37
CA ILE A 17 -5.14 19.83 8.06
C ILE A 17 -5.93 20.70 7.06
N GLU A 18 -7.00 21.36 7.47
CA GLU A 18 -7.75 22.31 6.64
C GLU A 18 -6.86 23.48 6.21
N GLU A 19 -6.14 24.10 7.15
CA GLU A 19 -5.18 25.16 6.86
C GLU A 19 -4.08 24.69 5.91
N PHE A 20 -3.50 23.52 6.18
CA PHE A 20 -2.51 22.91 5.30
C PHE A 20 -3.04 22.70 3.88
N ASN A 21 -4.23 22.11 3.73
CA ASN A 21 -4.80 21.84 2.41
C ASN A 21 -5.15 23.13 1.66
N TYR A 22 -5.65 24.14 2.37
CA TYR A 22 -5.92 25.46 1.80
C TYR A 22 -4.66 26.08 1.20
N GLU A 23 -3.55 26.16 1.95
CA GLU A 23 -2.29 26.70 1.47
C GLU A 23 -1.66 25.82 0.36
N PHE A 24 -1.78 24.50 0.48
CA PHE A 24 -1.31 23.55 -0.52
C PHE A 24 -2.01 23.75 -1.87
N LYS A 25 -3.33 23.87 -1.87
CA LYS A 25 -4.14 24.12 -3.09
C LYS A 25 -3.95 25.53 -3.65
N ASN A 26 -3.73 26.54 -2.80
CA ASN A 26 -3.42 27.89 -3.24
C ASN A 26 -2.05 27.96 -3.95
N THR A 27 -1.10 27.15 -3.53
CA THR A 27 0.21 27.08 -4.18
C THR A 27 0.13 26.38 -5.55
N SER A 28 -0.70 25.34 -5.67
CA SER A 28 -0.97 24.62 -6.91
C SER A 28 -2.32 23.96 -6.83
N SER A 29 -3.29 24.41 -7.63
CA SER A 29 -4.64 23.86 -7.66
C SER A 29 -4.68 22.38 -8.09
N GLU A 30 -3.70 21.93 -8.86
CA GLU A 30 -3.57 20.55 -9.34
C GLU A 30 -2.82 19.62 -8.36
N SER A 31 -2.35 20.16 -7.22
CA SER A 31 -1.70 19.33 -6.22
C SER A 31 -2.66 18.32 -5.61
N PHE A 32 -2.15 17.14 -5.24
CA PHE A 32 -2.91 16.05 -4.64
C PHE A 32 -2.30 15.65 -3.29
N SER A 33 -3.14 15.59 -2.25
CA SER A 33 -2.72 15.22 -0.90
C SER A 33 -3.23 13.82 -0.53
N MET A 34 -2.32 12.96 -0.06
CA MET A 34 -2.63 11.61 0.40
C MET A 34 -2.26 11.47 1.88
N GLY A 35 -3.24 11.16 2.71
CA GLY A 35 -3.04 10.97 4.14
C GLY A 35 -2.68 9.55 4.52
N GLU A 36 -1.78 9.42 5.48
CA GLU A 36 -1.53 8.17 6.19
C GLU A 36 -2.04 8.30 7.62
N VAL A 37 -3.27 7.83 7.82
CA VAL A 37 -3.92 7.77 9.13
C VAL A 37 -4.04 6.30 9.51
N TRP A 38 -3.16 5.83 10.39
CA TRP A 38 -3.14 4.41 10.78
C TRP A 38 -4.26 4.12 11.78
N SER A 39 -5.47 4.01 11.28
CA SER A 39 -6.66 3.79 12.09
C SER A 39 -7.73 3.02 11.29
N ASN A 40 -8.88 2.77 11.90
CA ASN A 40 -10.02 2.16 11.21
C ASN A 40 -10.70 3.16 10.26
N THR A 41 -11.43 2.64 9.29
CA THR A 41 -12.13 3.40 8.23
C THR A 41 -12.97 4.56 8.78
N ASN A 42 -13.72 4.37 9.86
CA ASN A 42 -14.55 5.42 10.44
C ASN A 42 -13.73 6.58 11.05
N SER A 43 -12.57 6.29 11.61
CA SER A 43 -11.65 7.29 12.16
C SER A 43 -10.88 8.04 11.06
N ILE A 44 -10.68 7.41 9.90
CA ILE A 44 -10.01 8.01 8.74
C ILE A 44 -10.95 8.96 7.99
N LEU A 45 -12.23 8.65 7.92
CA LEU A 45 -13.22 9.39 7.15
C LEU A 45 -13.20 10.91 7.40
N PRO A 46 -13.13 11.44 8.63
CA PRO A 46 -13.06 12.87 8.85
C PRO A 46 -11.86 13.58 8.19
N TYR A 47 -10.78 12.86 7.89
CA TYR A 47 -9.59 13.43 7.27
C TYR A 47 -9.76 13.73 5.77
N VAL A 48 -10.74 13.12 5.11
CA VAL A 48 -11.06 13.35 3.69
C VAL A 48 -12.35 14.16 3.47
N GLN A 49 -12.99 14.58 4.55
CA GLN A 49 -14.19 15.42 4.50
C GLN A 49 -13.85 16.90 4.68
N GLU A 50 -14.82 17.77 4.38
CA GLU A 50 -14.77 19.20 4.69
C GLU A 50 -13.53 19.94 4.13
N GLY A 51 -13.02 19.54 2.97
CA GLY A 51 -11.89 20.22 2.32
C GLY A 51 -10.52 19.93 2.95
N ARG A 52 -10.39 18.83 3.70
CA ARG A 52 -9.13 18.39 4.31
C ARG A 52 -8.23 17.73 3.26
N LEU A 53 -7.95 16.45 3.34
CA LEU A 53 -7.10 15.76 2.39
C LEU A 53 -7.90 15.28 1.16
N ASP A 54 -7.23 15.13 0.02
CA ASP A 54 -7.87 14.59 -1.18
C ASP A 54 -8.22 13.11 -1.03
N ALA A 55 -7.37 12.33 -0.37
CA ALA A 55 -7.63 10.92 -0.05
C ALA A 55 -6.79 10.46 1.15
N CYS A 56 -7.16 9.32 1.73
CA CYS A 56 -6.37 8.61 2.74
C CYS A 56 -6.22 7.14 2.39
N PHE A 57 -5.13 6.51 2.85
CA PHE A 57 -4.99 5.05 2.79
C PHE A 57 -6.00 4.37 3.70
N ASP A 58 -6.68 3.33 3.20
CA ASP A 58 -7.60 2.51 4.00
C ASP A 58 -6.91 1.23 4.47
N PHE A 59 -6.52 1.21 5.76
CA PHE A 59 -5.80 0.11 6.38
C PHE A 59 -6.69 -1.09 6.68
N ASP A 60 -7.97 -0.86 7.00
CA ASP A 60 -8.94 -1.95 7.21
C ASP A 60 -9.14 -2.73 5.91
N LEU A 61 -9.31 -2.03 4.78
CA LEU A 61 -9.43 -2.67 3.47
C LEU A 61 -8.20 -3.50 3.11
N ALA A 62 -6.99 -2.96 3.33
CA ALA A 62 -5.75 -3.70 3.11
C ALA A 62 -5.69 -4.99 3.94
N SER A 63 -6.05 -4.90 5.22
CA SER A 63 -6.11 -6.05 6.12
C SER A 63 -7.16 -7.08 5.70
N ASP A 64 -8.34 -6.64 5.32
CA ASP A 64 -9.44 -7.53 4.92
C ASP A 64 -9.18 -8.22 3.59
N ILE A 65 -8.50 -7.57 2.64
CA ILE A 65 -8.02 -8.23 1.42
C ILE A 65 -7.08 -9.39 1.78
N LEU A 66 -6.06 -9.15 2.60
CA LEU A 66 -5.09 -10.17 2.98
C LEU A 66 -5.72 -11.31 3.79
N ASN A 67 -6.62 -10.99 4.72
CA ASN A 67 -7.34 -11.97 5.52
C ASN A 67 -8.27 -12.84 4.65
N SER A 68 -8.99 -12.21 3.72
CA SER A 68 -9.89 -12.91 2.79
C SER A 68 -9.12 -13.86 1.88
N VAL A 69 -8.00 -13.40 1.33
CA VAL A 69 -7.12 -14.24 0.48
C VAL A 69 -6.51 -15.40 1.27
N ASN A 70 -6.13 -15.18 2.53
CA ASN A 70 -5.53 -16.23 3.36
C ASN A 70 -6.55 -17.28 3.81
N SER A 71 -7.74 -16.85 4.20
CA SER A 71 -8.81 -17.72 4.71
C SER A 71 -9.66 -18.39 3.61
N GLY A 72 -9.67 -17.82 2.40
CA GLY A 72 -10.59 -18.20 1.33
C GLY A 72 -12.03 -17.74 1.56
N SER A 73 -12.24 -16.76 2.47
CA SER A 73 -13.57 -16.23 2.79
C SER A 73 -13.68 -14.77 2.31
N SER A 74 -14.75 -14.47 1.57
CA SER A 74 -15.04 -13.11 1.08
C SER A 74 -15.88 -12.26 2.03
N VAL A 75 -16.24 -12.76 3.21
CA VAL A 75 -17.17 -12.08 4.12
C VAL A 75 -16.61 -10.75 4.61
N GLY A 76 -15.39 -10.73 5.13
CA GLY A 76 -14.77 -9.50 5.68
C GLY A 76 -14.60 -8.43 4.61
N ILE A 77 -13.99 -8.78 3.48
CA ILE A 77 -13.77 -7.83 2.39
C ILE A 77 -15.09 -7.27 1.83
N LYS A 78 -16.13 -8.09 1.74
CA LYS A 78 -17.45 -7.63 1.28
C LYS A 78 -18.03 -6.58 2.23
N GLN A 79 -18.01 -6.83 3.54
CA GLN A 79 -18.47 -5.89 4.55
C GLN A 79 -17.66 -4.59 4.52
N GLN A 80 -16.34 -4.68 4.35
CA GLN A 80 -15.47 -3.51 4.28
C GLN A 80 -15.74 -2.65 3.03
N ILE A 81 -15.97 -3.27 1.87
CA ILE A 81 -16.34 -2.57 0.64
C ILE A 81 -17.70 -1.86 0.83
N GLU A 82 -18.69 -2.50 1.44
CA GLU A 82 -19.98 -1.91 1.75
C GLU A 82 -19.79 -0.68 2.67
N THR A 83 -19.00 -0.80 3.74
CA THR A 83 -18.67 0.30 4.65
C THR A 83 -18.03 1.49 3.91
N ILE A 84 -17.08 1.22 3.03
CA ILE A 84 -16.41 2.26 2.24
C ILE A 84 -17.40 2.94 1.30
N GLN A 85 -18.23 2.18 0.59
CA GLN A 85 -19.20 2.73 -0.35
C GLN A 85 -20.25 3.62 0.32
N GLU A 86 -20.64 3.30 1.55
CA GLU A 86 -21.59 4.08 2.33
C GLU A 86 -20.98 5.34 2.98
N SER A 87 -19.68 5.32 3.25
CA SER A 87 -19.01 6.31 4.08
C SER A 87 -18.13 7.29 3.30
N TYR A 88 -17.31 6.80 2.36
CA TYR A 88 -16.35 7.64 1.66
C TYR A 88 -16.96 8.40 0.49
N PRO A 89 -16.54 9.66 0.26
CA PRO A 89 -16.71 10.27 -1.03
C PRO A 89 -16.01 9.43 -2.11
N ALA A 90 -16.57 9.43 -3.33
CA ALA A 90 -16.06 8.60 -4.40
C ALA A 90 -14.56 8.84 -4.67
N LEU A 91 -13.78 7.78 -4.73
CA LEU A 91 -12.35 7.77 -5.03
C LEU A 91 -11.43 8.47 -4.00
N GLN A 92 -11.92 8.86 -2.83
CA GLN A 92 -11.11 9.54 -1.81
C GLN A 92 -10.39 8.58 -0.85
N TYR A 93 -10.10 7.37 -1.30
CA TYR A 93 -9.31 6.39 -0.54
C TYR A 93 -8.26 5.69 -1.39
N GLY A 94 -7.12 5.38 -0.77
CA GLY A 94 -6.05 4.61 -1.38
C GLY A 94 -6.20 3.13 -1.09
N THR A 95 -6.16 2.30 -2.14
CA THR A 95 -6.10 0.85 -2.01
C THR A 95 -4.64 0.39 -2.10
N PHE A 96 -4.24 -0.53 -1.24
CA PHE A 96 -2.89 -1.10 -1.19
C PHE A 96 -2.92 -2.45 -0.47
N LEU A 97 -1.82 -3.20 -0.48
CA LEU A 97 -1.71 -4.45 0.27
C LEU A 97 -0.82 -4.31 1.51
N THR A 98 0.35 -3.77 1.34
CA THR A 98 1.30 -3.45 2.42
C THR A 98 2.11 -2.22 2.05
N ASN A 99 2.83 -1.66 3.02
CA ASN A 99 3.69 -0.50 2.84
C ASN A 99 5.08 -0.70 3.47
N HIS A 100 5.86 0.37 3.57
CA HIS A 100 7.21 0.37 4.12
C HIS A 100 7.29 0.16 5.65
N ASP A 101 6.18 0.17 6.36
CA ASP A 101 6.06 -0.07 7.80
C ASP A 101 5.41 -1.41 8.14
N MET A 102 5.06 -2.19 7.12
CA MET A 102 4.41 -3.49 7.24
C MET A 102 5.29 -4.58 6.63
N ASP A 103 5.25 -5.80 7.19
CA ASP A 103 5.85 -6.97 6.54
C ASP A 103 5.36 -7.09 5.10
N ARG A 104 6.27 -7.40 4.17
CA ARG A 104 5.95 -7.48 2.74
C ARG A 104 4.84 -8.48 2.47
N VAL A 105 3.99 -8.15 1.53
CA VAL A 105 2.79 -8.93 1.19
C VAL A 105 3.11 -10.38 0.83
N TYR A 106 4.23 -10.64 0.14
CA TYR A 106 4.63 -12.00 -0.22
C TYR A 106 4.89 -12.88 1.02
N ASN A 107 5.45 -12.30 2.10
CA ASN A 107 5.57 -12.98 3.39
C ASN A 107 4.21 -13.22 4.04
N LYS A 108 3.33 -12.20 4.05
CA LYS A 108 1.99 -12.30 4.64
C LYS A 108 1.09 -13.35 3.96
N LEU A 109 1.30 -13.58 2.67
CA LEU A 109 0.57 -14.58 1.87
C LEU A 109 1.29 -15.93 1.75
N GLY A 110 2.32 -16.19 2.59
CA GLY A 110 2.99 -17.47 2.68
C GLY A 110 3.78 -17.85 1.43
N TYR A 111 4.36 -16.87 0.74
CA TYR A 111 5.17 -17.07 -0.48
C TYR A 111 4.37 -17.72 -1.64
N ASN A 112 3.07 -17.48 -1.69
CA ASN A 112 2.17 -18.11 -2.65
C ASN A 112 1.80 -17.15 -3.79
N ASN A 113 2.25 -17.45 -5.00
CA ASN A 113 2.01 -16.62 -6.18
C ASN A 113 0.52 -16.51 -6.55
N GLU A 114 -0.27 -17.54 -6.38
CA GLU A 114 -1.71 -17.50 -6.72
C GLU A 114 -2.48 -16.62 -5.72
N LYS A 115 -2.11 -16.65 -4.44
CA LYS A 115 -2.64 -15.71 -3.45
C LYS A 115 -2.23 -14.27 -3.77
N MET A 116 -0.99 -14.05 -4.20
CA MET A 116 -0.50 -12.73 -4.65
C MET A 116 -1.31 -12.21 -5.83
N LYS A 117 -1.52 -13.03 -6.86
CA LYS A 117 -2.34 -12.67 -8.03
C LYS A 117 -3.76 -12.33 -7.64
N LEU A 118 -4.36 -13.13 -6.75
CA LEU A 118 -5.71 -12.87 -6.26
C LEU A 118 -5.78 -11.54 -5.50
N ALA A 119 -4.85 -11.27 -4.59
CA ALA A 119 -4.80 -10.03 -3.84
C ALA A 119 -4.61 -8.82 -4.76
N ALA A 120 -3.69 -8.92 -5.74
CA ALA A 120 -3.46 -7.89 -6.75
C ALA A 120 -4.72 -7.64 -7.58
N SER A 121 -5.40 -8.70 -8.04
CA SER A 121 -6.65 -8.57 -8.81
C SER A 121 -7.73 -7.85 -8.01
N ILE A 122 -7.84 -8.11 -6.71
CA ILE A 122 -8.82 -7.44 -5.86
C ILE A 122 -8.50 -5.95 -5.76
N TYR A 123 -7.34 -5.55 -5.22
CA TYR A 123 -7.10 -4.15 -4.88
C TYR A 123 -6.89 -3.25 -6.11
N LEU A 124 -6.37 -3.77 -7.22
CA LEU A 124 -6.16 -3.00 -8.46
C LEU A 124 -7.46 -2.81 -9.27
N THR A 125 -8.52 -3.56 -8.96
CA THR A 125 -9.82 -3.44 -9.66
C THR A 125 -10.92 -2.85 -8.80
N LEU A 126 -10.68 -2.62 -7.51
CA LEU A 126 -11.60 -1.88 -6.65
C LEU A 126 -11.63 -0.39 -7.01
N PRO A 127 -12.75 0.30 -6.80
CA PRO A 127 -12.76 1.75 -6.79
C PRO A 127 -11.76 2.29 -5.77
N GLY A 128 -11.20 3.46 -6.05
CA GLY A 128 -10.16 4.05 -5.21
C GLY A 128 -8.89 4.29 -6.01
N ILE A 129 -7.84 4.71 -5.33
CA ILE A 129 -6.54 5.03 -5.95
C ILE A 129 -5.55 3.94 -5.57
N PRO A 130 -5.14 3.07 -6.51
CA PRO A 130 -4.26 1.94 -6.18
C PRO A 130 -2.81 2.38 -5.98
N PHE A 131 -2.18 1.89 -4.92
CA PHE A 131 -0.77 2.08 -4.61
C PHE A 131 -0.05 0.74 -4.56
N ILE A 132 1.02 0.63 -5.33
CA ILE A 132 1.89 -0.55 -5.38
C ILE A 132 3.13 -0.27 -4.54
N TYR A 133 3.36 -1.07 -3.49
CA TYR A 133 4.63 -1.02 -2.79
C TYR A 133 5.69 -1.76 -3.61
N TYR A 134 6.76 -1.05 -4.02
CA TYR A 134 7.77 -1.58 -4.93
C TYR A 134 8.25 -2.98 -4.55
N GLY A 135 8.35 -3.85 -5.54
CA GLY A 135 8.82 -5.23 -5.39
C GLY A 135 7.74 -6.22 -4.99
N GLU A 136 6.50 -5.80 -4.69
CA GLU A 136 5.41 -6.76 -4.48
C GLU A 136 5.08 -7.49 -5.78
N GLU A 137 5.19 -6.81 -6.93
CA GLU A 137 4.95 -7.33 -8.27
C GLU A 137 5.96 -8.41 -8.70
N ILE A 138 7.05 -8.58 -7.98
CA ILE A 138 8.04 -9.64 -8.18
C ILE A 138 8.18 -10.58 -6.98
N GLY A 139 7.34 -10.43 -5.97
CA GLY A 139 7.39 -11.26 -4.76
C GLY A 139 8.62 -11.02 -3.89
N MET A 140 9.06 -9.76 -3.74
CA MET A 140 10.12 -9.42 -2.77
C MET A 140 9.70 -9.79 -1.35
N ILE A 141 10.67 -10.27 -0.56
CA ILE A 141 10.49 -10.65 0.84
C ILE A 141 11.12 -9.64 1.80
N GLY A 142 10.52 -9.54 3.00
CA GLY A 142 11.03 -8.71 4.09
C GLY A 142 10.06 -8.70 5.27
N THR A 143 10.59 -8.96 6.47
CA THR A 143 9.83 -9.01 7.72
C THR A 143 10.61 -8.42 8.88
N GLY A 144 9.90 -8.02 9.93
CA GLY A 144 10.46 -7.58 11.19
C GLY A 144 11.04 -6.17 11.14
N ALA A 145 12.36 -6.02 11.25
CA ALA A 145 12.98 -4.70 11.27
C ALA A 145 12.72 -3.92 9.97
N HIS A 146 12.47 -2.61 10.08
CA HIS A 146 12.13 -1.75 8.95
C HIS A 146 13.12 -1.83 7.79
N GLU A 147 14.43 -2.00 8.07
CA GLU A 147 15.47 -2.16 7.06
C GLU A 147 15.27 -3.41 6.19
N ASN A 148 14.68 -4.46 6.74
CA ASN A 148 14.39 -5.69 6.00
C ASN A 148 13.22 -5.53 5.04
N ILE A 149 12.26 -4.69 5.41
CA ILE A 149 11.07 -4.38 4.60
C ILE A 149 11.44 -3.44 3.45
N ARG A 150 12.42 -2.55 3.66
CA ARG A 150 12.85 -1.49 2.74
C ARG A 150 14.12 -1.83 1.97
N ARG A 151 14.43 -3.11 1.75
CA ARG A 151 15.60 -3.59 0.99
C ARG A 151 15.60 -3.04 -0.44
N PRO A 152 16.80 -2.91 -1.06
CA PRO A 152 16.91 -2.50 -2.47
C PRO A 152 16.07 -3.36 -3.40
N MET A 153 15.54 -2.72 -4.47
CA MET A 153 14.78 -3.41 -5.53
C MET A 153 15.63 -4.47 -6.22
N GLN A 154 14.99 -5.57 -6.63
CA GLN A 154 15.61 -6.71 -7.27
C GLN A 154 15.41 -6.65 -8.79
N TRP A 155 16.40 -6.10 -9.50
CA TRP A 155 16.34 -5.91 -10.95
C TRP A 155 16.75 -7.14 -11.74
N SER A 156 17.79 -7.85 -11.26
CA SER A 156 18.34 -9.04 -11.93
C SER A 156 18.93 -10.03 -10.93
N SER A 157 19.40 -11.19 -11.42
CA SER A 157 20.15 -12.18 -10.63
C SER A 157 21.62 -11.83 -10.42
N SER A 158 22.11 -10.70 -10.92
CA SER A 158 23.50 -10.27 -10.79
C SER A 158 23.83 -9.77 -9.37
N VAL A 159 25.10 -9.43 -9.13
CA VAL A 159 25.57 -8.92 -7.84
C VAL A 159 24.70 -7.74 -7.39
N ASN A 160 24.38 -7.72 -6.09
CA ASN A 160 23.47 -6.74 -5.49
C ASN A 160 22.10 -6.64 -6.20
N ALA A 161 21.64 -7.75 -6.79
CA ALA A 161 20.38 -7.81 -7.55
C ALA A 161 20.31 -6.79 -8.71
N GLY A 162 21.45 -6.39 -9.28
CA GLY A 162 21.51 -5.34 -10.31
C GLY A 162 21.15 -3.94 -9.81
N PHE A 163 20.99 -3.74 -8.51
CA PHE A 163 20.63 -2.46 -7.91
C PHE A 163 21.80 -1.46 -7.89
N SER A 164 23.00 -1.95 -7.55
CA SER A 164 24.19 -1.09 -7.39
C SER A 164 25.47 -1.85 -7.69
N ASN A 165 26.46 -1.14 -8.25
CA ASN A 165 27.80 -1.64 -8.42
C ASN A 165 28.65 -1.59 -7.13
N SER A 166 28.16 -0.92 -6.10
CA SER A 166 28.78 -0.84 -4.77
C SER A 166 27.87 -1.53 -3.73
N ALA A 167 28.41 -1.75 -2.53
CA ALA A 167 27.62 -2.30 -1.44
C ALA A 167 26.40 -1.41 -1.16
N PRO A 168 25.15 -1.93 -1.24
CA PRO A 168 23.96 -1.16 -0.94
C PRO A 168 23.87 -0.89 0.57
N TRP A 169 23.08 0.12 0.97
CA TRP A 169 22.87 0.48 2.38
C TRP A 169 22.34 -0.70 3.24
N ARG A 170 21.62 -1.62 2.62
CA ARG A 170 21.16 -2.89 3.18
C ARG A 170 21.33 -4.00 2.14
N SER A 171 21.70 -5.19 2.58
CA SER A 171 21.78 -6.34 1.67
C SER A 171 20.45 -6.59 0.98
N VAL A 172 20.46 -6.97 -0.30
CA VAL A 172 19.27 -7.41 -1.03
C VAL A 172 18.62 -8.63 -0.34
N ALA A 173 17.33 -8.86 -0.59
CA ALA A 173 16.66 -10.02 -0.04
C ALA A 173 17.22 -11.31 -0.68
N ASN A 174 17.25 -12.40 0.06
CA ASN A 174 17.92 -13.63 -0.36
C ASN A 174 17.21 -14.39 -1.51
N ASN A 175 15.98 -13.98 -1.86
CA ASN A 175 15.25 -14.56 -2.98
C ASN A 175 15.51 -13.84 -4.33
N TYR A 176 16.44 -12.89 -4.41
CA TYR A 176 16.68 -12.08 -5.60
C TYR A 176 17.12 -12.90 -6.83
N ILE A 177 17.71 -14.08 -6.64
CA ILE A 177 18.14 -14.94 -7.74
C ILE A 177 16.94 -15.38 -8.61
N THR A 178 15.82 -15.67 -7.99
CA THR A 178 14.60 -16.14 -8.68
C THR A 178 13.51 -15.07 -8.80
N ASN A 179 13.43 -14.18 -7.82
CA ASN A 179 12.42 -13.13 -7.71
C ASN A 179 13.04 -11.79 -8.06
N ASN A 180 13.20 -11.52 -9.34
CA ASN A 180 13.72 -10.25 -9.87
C ASN A 180 13.03 -9.91 -11.19
N VAL A 181 13.12 -8.64 -11.57
CA VAL A 181 12.42 -8.12 -12.76
C VAL A 181 12.83 -8.88 -14.02
N GLU A 182 14.15 -9.02 -14.27
CA GLU A 182 14.68 -9.64 -15.48
C GLU A 182 14.18 -11.09 -15.66
N THR A 183 14.29 -11.90 -14.61
CA THR A 183 13.88 -13.31 -14.64
C THR A 183 12.36 -13.44 -14.76
N THR A 184 11.59 -12.64 -14.04
CA THR A 184 10.14 -12.79 -13.98
C THR A 184 9.43 -12.18 -15.20
N LEU A 185 10.01 -11.19 -15.88
CA LEU A 185 9.43 -10.61 -17.10
C LEU A 185 9.33 -11.63 -18.25
N SER A 186 10.22 -12.60 -18.33
CA SER A 186 10.23 -13.62 -19.39
C SER A 186 9.12 -14.69 -19.20
N ASP A 187 8.60 -14.85 -18.00
CA ASP A 187 7.50 -15.79 -17.69
C ASP A 187 6.15 -15.09 -17.81
N THR A 188 5.36 -15.43 -18.82
CA THR A 188 4.03 -14.86 -19.06
C THR A 188 3.02 -15.09 -17.92
N ASN A 189 3.29 -16.06 -17.03
CA ASN A 189 2.47 -16.39 -15.87
C ASN A 189 2.99 -15.79 -14.55
N SER A 190 4.08 -15.02 -14.61
CA SER A 190 4.68 -14.38 -13.44
C SER A 190 3.77 -13.34 -12.79
N LEU A 191 4.13 -12.95 -11.56
CA LEU A 191 3.43 -11.86 -10.84
C LEU A 191 3.52 -10.54 -11.61
N ILE A 192 4.71 -10.14 -12.06
CA ILE A 192 4.89 -8.86 -12.75
C ILE A 192 4.04 -8.79 -14.03
N ASN A 193 3.93 -9.88 -14.79
CA ASN A 193 3.08 -9.92 -15.96
C ASN A 193 1.60 -9.96 -15.62
N HIS A 194 1.22 -10.46 -14.44
CA HIS A 194 -0.13 -10.36 -13.93
C HIS A 194 -0.47 -8.90 -13.57
N TYR A 195 0.39 -8.20 -12.82
CA TYR A 195 0.24 -6.77 -12.51
C TYR A 195 0.10 -5.93 -13.79
N LYS A 196 0.99 -6.15 -14.78
CA LYS A 196 0.93 -5.45 -16.08
C LYS A 196 -0.37 -5.65 -16.86
N LYS A 197 -1.08 -6.75 -16.64
CA LYS A 197 -2.39 -7.00 -17.27
C LYS A 197 -3.54 -6.30 -16.56
N LEU A 198 -3.35 -5.96 -15.28
CA LEU A 198 -4.38 -5.29 -14.48
C LEU A 198 -4.32 -3.76 -14.59
N ILE A 199 -3.14 -3.21 -14.91
CA ILE A 199 -2.88 -1.79 -15.13
C ILE A 199 -3.05 -1.44 -16.62
#